data_b9f4d93fed4de80328ec35573ebbe99a
#
_entry.id   b9f4d93fed4de80328ec35573ebbe99a
#
_cell.length_a   1.000
_cell.length_b   1.000
_cell.length_c   1.000
_cell.angle_alpha   90.00
_cell.angle_beta   90.00
_cell.angle_gamma   90.00
#
_symmetry.space_group_name_H-M   'P 1'
#
loop_
_entity.id
_entity.type
_entity.pdbx_description
1 polymer ?
#
loop_
_entity_poly.entity_id
_entity_poly.type
_entity_poly.pdbx_seq_one_letter_code
_entity_poly.pdbx_strand_id
1 'polypeptide(L)'
;MIQIFGDSHVQGILHNHNPGGIIFHGATAKGLNNPKSRKKYGDEIGRLLSDEIDTYVLMFGQVDVEFSYVYHWLANRDIDYRKYNAQCVSQYVKYINRTFKTKTVYVCSVGLYTVADDE
;
A
#
# COMPACT_ATOMS: atom_id res chain seq x y z
N MET A 1 -1.61 -2.15 -21.48
CA MET A 1 -1.41 -3.20 -20.46
C MET A 1 -1.31 -2.57 -19.08
N ILE A 2 -1.97 -3.16 -18.10
CA ILE A 2 -2.03 -2.64 -16.74
C ILE A 2 -1.44 -3.67 -15.78
N GLN A 3 -0.58 -3.22 -14.88
CA GLN A 3 -0.03 -4.06 -13.81
C GLN A 3 -0.61 -3.61 -12.47
N ILE A 4 -1.04 -4.56 -11.66
CA ILE A 4 -1.59 -4.30 -10.32
C ILE A 4 -0.60 -4.78 -9.28
N PHE A 5 -0.27 -3.90 -8.33
CA PHE A 5 0.50 -4.24 -7.12
C PHE A 5 -0.36 -3.92 -5.89
N GLY A 6 -0.32 -4.75 -4.90
CA GLY A 6 -1.08 -4.50 -3.70
C GLY A 6 -0.68 -5.35 -2.52
N ASP A 7 -1.28 -5.07 -1.37
CA ASP A 7 -1.15 -5.90 -0.19
C ASP A 7 -2.12 -7.10 -0.28
N SER A 8 -2.24 -7.85 0.80
CA SER A 8 -3.08 -9.05 0.81
C SER A 8 -4.56 -8.79 0.55
N HIS A 9 -5.04 -7.56 0.72
CA HIS A 9 -6.44 -7.22 0.49
C HIS A 9 -6.82 -7.20 -0.98
N VAL A 10 -5.84 -7.10 -1.87
CA VAL A 10 -6.08 -7.14 -3.30
C VAL A 10 -6.44 -8.55 -3.79
N GLN A 11 -6.18 -9.55 -2.98
CA GLN A 11 -6.35 -10.95 -3.34
C GLN A 11 -7.78 -11.28 -3.77
N GLY A 12 -8.77 -10.73 -3.08
CA GLY A 12 -10.17 -10.97 -3.41
C GLY A 12 -10.57 -10.42 -4.78
N ILE A 13 -9.96 -9.31 -5.19
CA ILE A 13 -10.22 -8.71 -6.49
C ILE A 13 -9.50 -9.48 -7.59
N LEU A 14 -8.27 -9.86 -7.36
CA LEU A 14 -7.46 -10.54 -8.37
C LEU A 14 -7.93 -11.94 -8.66
N HIS A 15 -8.49 -12.60 -7.67
CA HIS A 15 -8.89 -14.00 -7.77
C HIS A 15 -9.87 -14.26 -8.93
N ASN A 16 -10.77 -13.33 -9.17
CA ASN A 16 -11.82 -13.52 -10.16
C ASN A 16 -11.61 -12.78 -11.48
N HIS A 17 -10.77 -11.75 -11.51
CA HIS A 17 -10.77 -10.80 -12.62
C HIS A 17 -9.42 -10.46 -13.23
N ASN A 18 -8.34 -10.70 -12.54
CA ASN A 18 -7.03 -10.31 -13.06
C ASN A 18 -5.91 -11.21 -12.53
N PRO A 19 -5.47 -12.17 -13.33
CA PRO A 19 -4.38 -13.05 -12.94
C PRO A 19 -3.00 -12.37 -12.93
N GLY A 20 -2.89 -11.13 -13.43
CA GLY A 20 -1.62 -10.44 -13.57
C GLY A 20 -1.19 -9.61 -12.36
N GLY A 21 -1.97 -9.62 -11.28
CA GLY A 21 -1.63 -8.85 -10.08
C GLY A 21 -0.56 -9.51 -9.24
N ILE A 22 0.24 -8.70 -8.57
CA ILE A 22 1.27 -9.17 -7.64
C ILE A 22 0.93 -8.71 -6.23
N ILE A 23 0.93 -9.67 -5.31
CA ILE A 23 0.56 -9.43 -3.91
C ILE A 23 1.83 -9.40 -3.06
N PHE A 24 1.95 -8.34 -2.26
CA PHE A 24 3.03 -8.14 -1.30
C PHE A 24 2.43 -8.26 0.11
N HIS A 25 2.49 -9.46 0.67
CA HIS A 25 1.84 -9.77 1.94
C HIS A 25 2.39 -8.94 3.09
N GLY A 26 1.50 -8.26 3.80
CA GLY A 26 1.85 -7.42 4.93
C GLY A 26 2.49 -6.09 4.55
N ALA A 27 2.51 -5.74 3.27
CA ALA A 27 3.06 -4.47 2.83
C ALA A 27 2.23 -3.30 3.34
N THR A 28 2.91 -2.24 3.77
CA THR A 28 2.27 -0.98 4.16
C THR A 28 2.64 0.11 3.18
N ALA A 29 1.71 1.05 2.95
CA ALA A 29 1.99 2.20 2.11
C ALA A 29 3.18 3.01 2.65
N LYS A 30 3.24 3.19 3.95
CA LYS A 30 4.35 3.88 4.61
C LYS A 30 5.66 3.10 4.45
N GLY A 31 5.61 1.78 4.58
CA GLY A 31 6.78 0.92 4.50
C GLY A 31 7.44 0.88 3.14
N LEU A 32 6.68 1.10 2.06
CA LEU A 32 7.25 1.13 0.71
C LEU A 32 8.35 2.18 0.56
N ASN A 33 8.22 3.31 1.26
CA ASN A 33 9.20 4.38 1.20
C ASN A 33 10.26 4.30 2.30
N ASN A 34 10.22 3.28 3.14
CA ASN A 34 11.14 3.15 4.27
C ASN A 34 12.36 2.30 3.86
N PRO A 35 13.57 2.91 3.76
CA PRO A 35 14.77 2.15 3.38
C PRO A 35 15.19 1.12 4.41
N LYS A 36 14.68 1.25 5.64
CA LYS A 36 14.96 0.31 6.74
C LYS A 36 13.91 -0.78 6.84
N SER A 37 12.93 -0.80 5.93
CA SER A 37 11.90 -1.82 5.94
C SER A 37 12.52 -3.21 5.76
N ARG A 38 12.04 -4.15 6.56
CA ARG A 38 12.56 -5.51 6.57
C ARG A 38 12.39 -6.23 5.24
N LYS A 39 11.22 -6.09 4.63
CA LYS A 39 10.87 -6.85 3.43
C LYS A 39 11.30 -6.20 2.12
N LYS A 40 11.70 -4.95 2.14
CA LYS A 40 12.20 -4.25 0.95
C LYS A 40 11.23 -4.28 -0.25
N TYR A 41 9.95 -4.28 0.02
CA TYR A 41 8.95 -4.34 -1.05
C TYR A 41 9.01 -3.15 -2.01
N GLY A 42 9.34 -1.96 -1.49
CA GLY A 42 9.49 -0.79 -2.33
C GLY A 42 10.58 -0.97 -3.39
N ASP A 43 11.71 -1.53 -3.00
CA ASP A 43 12.80 -1.81 -3.93
C ASP A 43 12.42 -2.91 -4.93
N GLU A 44 11.71 -3.93 -4.46
CA GLU A 44 11.25 -5.01 -5.31
C GLU A 44 10.29 -4.52 -6.39
N ILE A 45 9.32 -3.69 -6.01
CA ILE A 45 8.40 -3.08 -6.98
C ILE A 45 9.18 -2.27 -8.01
N GLY A 46 10.15 -1.47 -7.57
CA GLY A 46 10.99 -0.70 -8.48
C GLY A 46 11.68 -1.56 -9.52
N ARG A 47 12.14 -2.74 -9.12
CA ARG A 47 12.78 -3.68 -10.05
C ARG A 47 11.80 -4.36 -11.00
N LEU A 48 10.53 -4.42 -10.63
CA LEU A 48 9.49 -5.07 -11.44
C LEU A 48 8.88 -4.15 -12.49
N LEU A 49 9.20 -2.86 -12.46
CA LEU A 49 8.69 -1.92 -13.47
C LEU A 49 9.24 -2.27 -14.84
N SER A 50 8.38 -2.21 -15.85
CA SER A 50 8.69 -2.55 -17.21
C SER A 50 8.44 -1.37 -18.14
N ASP A 51 9.31 -1.19 -19.13
CA ASP A 51 9.10 -0.16 -20.16
C ASP A 51 7.88 -0.46 -21.03
N GLU A 52 7.45 -1.71 -21.07
CA GLU A 52 6.28 -2.13 -21.84
C GLU A 52 4.96 -1.83 -21.12
N ILE A 53 5.00 -1.50 -19.84
CA ILE A 53 3.82 -1.21 -19.05
C ILE A 53 3.84 0.25 -18.65
N ASP A 54 2.82 1.00 -19.09
CA ASP A 54 2.72 2.43 -18.79
C ASP A 54 1.79 2.72 -17.63
N THR A 55 0.90 1.79 -17.29
CA THR A 55 -0.14 2.02 -16.29
C THR A 55 -0.05 1.00 -15.18
N TYR A 56 -0.01 1.51 -13.96
CA TYR A 56 0.04 0.71 -12.75
C TYR A 56 -1.11 1.07 -11.82
N VAL A 57 -1.69 0.07 -11.18
CA VAL A 57 -2.71 0.25 -10.14
C VAL A 57 -2.12 -0.20 -8.82
N LEU A 58 -2.15 0.67 -7.84
CA LEU A 58 -1.60 0.40 -6.51
C LEU A 58 -2.72 0.29 -5.49
N MET A 59 -2.69 -0.79 -4.71
CA MET A 59 -3.69 -1.09 -3.69
C MET A 59 -2.99 -1.35 -2.36
N PHE A 60 -2.41 -0.30 -1.79
CA PHE A 60 -1.76 -0.34 -0.48
C PHE A 60 -2.47 0.62 0.47
N GLY A 61 -2.17 0.52 1.75
CA GLY A 61 -2.72 1.42 2.77
C GLY A 61 -3.70 0.74 3.71
N GLN A 62 -4.30 -0.36 3.32
CA GLN A 62 -5.26 -1.06 4.18
C GLN A 62 -4.56 -1.61 5.43
N VAL A 63 -3.37 -2.17 5.26
CA VAL A 63 -2.56 -2.67 6.39
C VAL A 63 -2.17 -1.53 7.33
N ASP A 64 -1.86 -0.34 6.79
CA ASP A 64 -1.55 0.83 7.60
C ASP A 64 -2.71 1.19 8.53
N VAL A 65 -3.93 1.17 8.00
CA VAL A 65 -5.12 1.57 8.74
C VAL A 65 -5.57 0.49 9.73
N GLU A 66 -5.60 -0.76 9.29
CA GLU A 66 -6.15 -1.85 10.09
C GLU A 66 -5.20 -2.38 11.16
N PHE A 67 -3.91 -2.49 10.82
CA PHE A 67 -2.97 -3.18 11.69
C PHE A 67 -1.89 -2.26 12.25
N SER A 68 -1.21 -1.53 11.40
CA SER A 68 -0.06 -0.75 11.84
C SER A 68 -0.46 0.35 12.81
N TYR A 69 -1.52 1.08 12.53
CA TYR A 69 -2.01 2.10 13.45
C TYR A 69 -2.38 1.49 14.80
N VAL A 70 -3.15 0.41 14.78
CA VAL A 70 -3.61 -0.25 16.02
C VAL A 70 -2.41 -0.75 16.83
N TYR A 71 -1.43 -1.33 16.16
CA TYR A 71 -0.21 -1.80 16.81
C TYR A 71 0.50 -0.66 17.54
N HIS A 72 0.69 0.47 16.87
CA HIS A 72 1.35 1.63 17.45
C HIS A 72 0.50 2.27 18.56
N TRP A 73 -0.81 2.29 18.40
CA TRP A 73 -1.72 2.81 19.40
C TRP A 73 -1.70 1.96 20.69
N LEU A 74 -1.58 0.64 20.55
CA LEU A 74 -1.45 -0.23 21.71
C LEU A 74 -0.16 0.03 22.49
N ALA A 75 0.91 0.39 21.78
CA ALA A 75 2.18 0.73 22.41
C ALA A 75 2.20 2.14 22.97
N ASN A 76 1.47 3.08 22.38
CA ASN A 76 1.39 4.47 22.79
C ASN A 76 -0.02 5.02 22.53
N ARG A 77 -0.82 5.12 23.58
CA ARG A 77 -2.22 5.56 23.52
C ARG A 77 -2.37 7.04 23.13
N ASP A 78 -1.28 7.81 23.18
CA ASP A 78 -1.29 9.22 22.82
C ASP A 78 -1.05 9.48 21.35
N ILE A 79 -0.87 8.44 20.55
CA ILE A 79 -0.66 8.59 19.12
C ILE A 79 -1.87 9.27 18.46
N ASP A 80 -1.58 10.29 17.65
CA ASP A 80 -2.61 11.03 16.93
C ASP A 80 -2.92 10.33 15.60
N TYR A 81 -4.14 9.87 15.44
CA TYR A 81 -4.60 9.15 14.26
C TYR A 81 -4.43 9.99 12.98
N ARG A 82 -4.76 11.29 13.04
CA ARG A 82 -4.66 12.16 11.88
C ARG A 82 -3.23 12.37 11.45
N LYS A 83 -2.34 12.57 12.42
CA LYS A 83 -0.92 12.71 12.13
C LYS A 83 -0.33 11.42 11.57
N TYR A 84 -0.73 10.29 12.13
CA TYR A 84 -0.28 8.99 11.65
C TYR A 84 -0.69 8.78 10.18
N ASN A 85 -1.95 9.02 9.86
CA ASN A 85 -2.44 8.88 8.50
C ASN A 85 -1.77 9.87 7.54
N ALA A 86 -1.56 11.11 7.96
CA ALA A 86 -0.87 12.09 7.14
C ALA A 86 0.56 11.65 6.82
N GLN A 87 1.24 11.03 7.77
CA GLN A 87 2.58 10.47 7.54
C GLN A 87 2.53 9.32 6.53
N CYS A 88 1.56 8.42 6.66
CA CYS A 88 1.40 7.31 5.73
C CYS A 88 1.16 7.81 4.30
N VAL A 89 0.27 8.77 4.13
CA VAL A 89 -0.02 9.37 2.82
C VAL A 89 1.20 10.08 2.26
N SER A 90 1.88 10.88 3.08
CA SER A 90 3.08 11.61 2.65
C SER A 90 4.18 10.65 2.17
N GLN A 91 4.44 9.60 2.91
CA GLN A 91 5.45 8.61 2.53
C GLN A 91 5.05 7.84 1.27
N TYR A 92 3.78 7.52 1.14
CA TYR A 92 3.26 6.83 -0.03
C TYR A 92 3.41 7.70 -1.29
N VAL A 93 3.00 8.96 -1.21
CA VAL A 93 3.13 9.90 -2.33
C VAL A 93 4.60 10.09 -2.73
N LYS A 94 5.49 10.24 -1.77
CA LYS A 94 6.93 10.34 -2.04
C LYS A 94 7.46 9.11 -2.76
N TYR A 95 7.04 7.95 -2.31
CA TYR A 95 7.43 6.68 -2.94
C TYR A 95 6.95 6.62 -4.39
N ILE A 96 5.69 6.94 -4.64
CA ILE A 96 5.09 6.90 -5.97
C ILE A 96 5.81 7.87 -6.90
N ASN A 97 6.01 9.10 -6.47
CA ASN A 97 6.66 10.12 -7.31
C ASN A 97 8.11 9.75 -7.66
N ARG A 98 8.81 9.13 -6.74
CA ARG A 98 10.20 8.73 -6.93
C ARG A 98 10.32 7.48 -7.82
N THR A 99 9.42 6.54 -7.65
CA THR A 99 9.54 5.21 -8.26
C THR A 99 8.88 5.13 -9.63
N PHE A 100 7.70 5.75 -9.79
CA PHE A 100 6.90 5.61 -11.00
C PHE A 100 7.00 6.79 -11.98
N LYS A 101 7.88 7.69 -11.76
CA LYS A 101 8.22 8.90 -12.54
C LYS A 101 7.32 9.23 -13.75
N THR A 102 7.55 8.50 -14.88
CA THR A 102 6.85 8.76 -16.15
C THR A 102 5.65 7.86 -16.36
N LYS A 103 5.32 7.03 -15.37
CA LYS A 103 4.22 6.09 -15.49
C LYS A 103 2.90 6.71 -15.04
N THR A 104 1.81 6.20 -15.56
CA THR A 104 0.48 6.52 -15.06
C THR A 104 0.15 5.61 -13.88
N VAL A 105 -0.23 6.20 -12.76
CA VAL A 105 -0.51 5.44 -11.53
C VAL A 105 -1.90 5.78 -11.04
N TYR A 106 -2.69 4.75 -10.83
CA TYR A 106 -3.98 4.84 -10.15
C TYR A 106 -3.82 4.24 -8.76
N VAL A 107 -4.23 4.99 -7.75
CA VAL A 107 -4.16 4.55 -6.36
C VAL A 107 -5.57 4.27 -5.88
N CYS A 108 -5.82 3.03 -5.47
CA CYS A 108 -7.11 2.66 -4.91
C CYS A 108 -7.22 3.17 -3.48
N SER A 109 -8.37 3.73 -3.14
CA SER A 109 -8.65 4.19 -1.79
C SER A 109 -8.73 3.01 -0.83
N VAL A 110 -8.39 3.28 0.43
CA VAL A 110 -8.51 2.31 1.51
C VAL A 110 -10.00 2.07 1.80
N GLY A 111 -10.37 0.80 1.93
CA GLY A 111 -11.73 0.46 2.31
C GLY A 111 -12.03 0.87 3.75
N LEU A 112 -13.25 1.30 3.98
CA LEU A 112 -13.71 1.59 5.33
C LEU A 112 -14.11 0.27 5.99
N TYR A 113 -13.22 -0.26 6.79
CA TYR A 113 -13.56 -1.39 7.63
C TYR A 113 -14.12 -0.89 8.94
N THR A 114 -15.24 -1.41 9.27
CA THR A 114 -15.88 -1.07 10.52
C THR A 114 -15.87 -2.29 11.41
N VAL A 115 -15.00 -2.27 12.38
CA VAL A 115 -15.02 -3.27 13.45
C VAL A 115 -16.38 -3.23 14.16
N ALA A 116 -17.02 -2.08 14.13
CA ALA A 116 -18.33 -1.86 14.72
C ALA A 116 -19.45 -2.64 14.05
N ASP A 117 -19.24 -3.10 12.83
CA ASP A 117 -20.25 -3.91 12.13
C ASP A 117 -20.45 -5.28 12.76
N ASP A 118 -19.57 -5.66 13.63
CA ASP A 118 -19.67 -6.93 14.36
C ASP A 118 -20.59 -6.87 15.58
N GLU A 119 -21.15 -5.74 15.84
CA GLU A 119 -22.06 -5.57 16.98
C GLU A 119 -23.45 -6.14 16.73
#